data_1e5b7d4ce0d8729d85fff0448cacad44
#
_entry.id   1e5b7d4ce0d8729d85fff0448cacad44
#
_cell.length_a   1.000
_cell.length_b   1.000
_cell.length_c   1.000
_cell.angle_alpha   90.00
_cell.angle_beta   90.00
_cell.angle_gamma   90.00
#
_symmetry.space_group_name_H-M   'P 1'
#
loop_
_entity.id
_entity.type
_entity.pdbx_description
1 polymer ?
#
loop_
_entity_poly.entity_id
_entity_poly.type
_entity_poly.pdbx_seq_one_letter_code
_entity_poly.pdbx_strand_id
1 'polypeptide(L)'
;VTSEVARAVSERGEILLRRRADDGALELRVNGVFVMDDRETSSEELLAQVALSGSPSRVLVGGLGLGYTVRALLADARLREVVVAEIEPALVEWMRAGLVPSVLDDPRVVVAVGDVRAVVAEQADASYDGILLDVDNGPDFLVYDGNAVIYQDGFLAVCRSKLRAGGVLTVWSSSASAALEGAIGNVFGACVVSPVPVRLQGRDETYYVYQGSVQASS
;
A
#
# COMPACT_ATOMS: atom_id res chain seq x y z
N VAL A 1 20.13 20.99 -9.04
CA VAL A 1 18.88 21.06 -9.80
C VAL A 1 18.20 19.70 -9.68
N THR A 2 16.94 19.69 -9.28
CA THR A 2 16.13 18.44 -9.28
C THR A 2 16.10 17.89 -10.71
N SER A 3 16.40 16.60 -10.87
CA SER A 3 16.45 15.94 -12.18
C SER A 3 15.29 14.95 -12.33
N GLU A 4 14.66 14.98 -13.50
CA GLU A 4 13.72 13.96 -13.91
C GLU A 4 14.45 12.64 -14.16
N VAL A 5 13.93 11.54 -13.63
CA VAL A 5 14.43 10.19 -13.86
C VAL A 5 13.54 9.48 -14.88
N ALA A 6 12.23 9.56 -14.71
CA ALA A 6 11.25 9.02 -15.63
C ALA A 6 9.91 9.75 -15.52
N ARG A 7 9.15 9.77 -16.61
CA ARG A 7 7.81 10.36 -16.69
C ARG A 7 6.90 9.47 -17.52
N ALA A 8 5.68 9.31 -17.09
CA ALA A 8 4.62 8.68 -17.86
C ALA A 8 3.32 9.50 -17.74
N VAL A 9 2.47 9.39 -18.73
CA VAL A 9 1.13 10.01 -18.75
C VAL A 9 0.13 8.93 -19.13
N SER A 10 -0.90 8.78 -18.31
CA SER A 10 -2.02 7.86 -18.52
C SER A 10 -3.34 8.63 -18.55
N GLU A 11 -4.47 7.95 -18.71
CA GLU A 11 -5.80 8.54 -18.55
C GLU A 11 -6.03 9.08 -17.13
N ARG A 12 -5.26 8.61 -16.15
CA ARG A 12 -5.31 9.04 -14.74
C ARG A 12 -4.43 10.26 -14.45
N GLY A 13 -3.64 10.69 -15.42
CA GLY A 13 -2.77 11.86 -15.32
C GLY A 13 -1.29 11.53 -15.43
N GLU A 14 -0.46 12.38 -14.85
CA GLU A 14 1.00 12.30 -14.93
C GLU A 14 1.59 11.59 -13.71
N ILE A 15 2.56 10.70 -13.97
CA ILE A 15 3.43 10.12 -12.95
C ILE A 15 4.85 10.59 -13.23
N LEU A 16 5.53 11.08 -12.21
CA LEU A 16 6.88 11.61 -12.29
C LEU A 16 7.77 10.96 -11.23
N LEU A 17 8.83 10.30 -11.68
CA LEU A 17 9.94 9.88 -10.85
C LEU A 17 11.08 10.88 -11.02
N ARG A 18 11.55 11.47 -9.93
CA ARG A 18 12.60 12.48 -9.97
C ARG A 18 13.59 12.30 -8.81
N ARG A 19 14.78 12.83 -8.99
CA ARG A 19 15.80 12.88 -7.95
C ARG A 19 15.90 14.31 -7.42
N ARG A 20 15.72 14.49 -6.12
CA ARG A 20 15.82 15.81 -5.48
C ARG A 20 17.26 16.32 -5.54
N ALA A 21 17.39 17.65 -5.60
CA ALA A 21 18.70 18.32 -5.72
C ALA A 21 19.46 18.46 -4.40
N ASP A 22 18.73 18.54 -3.30
CA ASP A 22 19.25 18.84 -1.96
C ASP A 22 19.86 17.60 -1.26
N ASP A 23 19.19 16.45 -1.35
CA ASP A 23 19.58 15.22 -0.66
C ASP A 23 19.73 13.99 -1.58
N GLY A 24 19.46 14.17 -2.87
CA GLY A 24 19.54 13.12 -3.88
C GLY A 24 18.43 12.05 -3.75
N ALA A 25 17.42 12.28 -2.93
CA ALA A 25 16.34 11.34 -2.72
C ALA A 25 15.54 11.08 -4.01
N LEU A 26 15.17 9.83 -4.22
CA LEU A 26 14.27 9.43 -5.28
C LEU A 26 12.83 9.69 -4.80
N GLU A 27 12.09 10.49 -5.54
CA GLU A 27 10.76 10.96 -5.18
C GLU A 27 9.76 10.60 -6.27
N LEU A 28 8.62 10.03 -5.86
CA LEU A 28 7.47 9.75 -6.70
C LEU A 28 6.41 10.83 -6.52
N ARG A 29 5.93 11.36 -7.63
CA ARG A 29 4.80 12.29 -7.68
C ARG A 29 3.74 11.79 -8.66
N VAL A 30 2.49 12.03 -8.33
CA VAL A 30 1.35 11.76 -9.21
C VAL A 30 0.50 13.04 -9.31
N ASN A 31 0.22 13.49 -10.51
CA ASN A 31 -0.52 14.74 -10.78
C ASN A 31 0.08 15.95 -10.05
N GLY A 32 1.42 15.99 -9.92
CA GLY A 32 2.12 17.02 -9.17
C GLY A 32 2.07 16.88 -7.64
N VAL A 33 1.30 15.94 -7.10
CA VAL A 33 1.22 15.66 -5.66
C VAL A 33 2.37 14.73 -5.24
N PHE A 34 3.01 15.02 -4.10
CA PHE A 34 3.97 14.11 -3.50
C PHE A 34 3.26 12.84 -3.02
N VAL A 35 3.82 11.68 -3.37
CA VAL A 35 3.33 10.38 -2.92
C VAL A 35 4.28 9.77 -1.91
N MET A 36 5.55 9.60 -2.27
CA MET A 36 6.56 9.01 -1.39
C MET A 36 7.98 9.33 -1.85
N ASP A 37 8.97 9.04 -1.01
CA ASP A 37 10.38 9.06 -1.37
C ASP A 37 11.14 7.85 -0.79
N ASP A 38 12.44 7.75 -1.10
CA ASP A 38 13.31 6.68 -0.64
C ASP A 38 14.01 6.96 0.70
N ARG A 39 13.56 7.97 1.45
CA ARG A 39 14.16 8.38 2.74
C ARG A 39 13.29 8.01 3.93
N GLU A 40 11.99 8.22 3.82
CA GLU A 40 11.05 7.92 4.89
C GLU A 40 10.20 6.70 4.50
N THR A 41 10.49 5.56 5.09
CA THR A 41 9.86 4.25 4.77
C THR A 41 9.34 3.53 6.01
N SER A 42 9.40 4.19 7.17
CA SER A 42 9.03 3.57 8.45
C SER A 42 7.54 3.21 8.53
N SER A 43 6.69 3.95 7.85
CA SER A 43 5.25 3.69 7.82
C SER A 43 4.90 2.46 6.97
N GLU A 44 5.57 2.27 5.84
CA GLU A 44 5.45 1.10 4.98
C GLU A 44 6.01 -0.16 5.67
N GLU A 45 7.09 0.00 6.44
CA GLU A 45 7.64 -1.06 7.26
C GLU A 45 6.65 -1.49 8.36
N LEU A 46 6.02 -0.52 9.06
CA LEU A 46 5.00 -0.83 10.06
C LEU A 46 3.78 -1.51 9.42
N LEU A 47 3.32 -1.02 8.27
CA LEU A 47 2.21 -1.62 7.52
C LEU A 47 2.47 -3.11 7.26
N ALA A 48 3.69 -3.45 6.82
CA ALA A 48 4.12 -4.81 6.62
C ALA A 48 4.23 -5.60 7.94
N GLN A 49 4.81 -5.02 8.99
CA GLN A 49 4.99 -5.69 10.30
C GLN A 49 3.65 -6.10 10.91
N VAL A 50 2.64 -5.23 10.83
CA VAL A 50 1.29 -5.53 11.31
C VAL A 50 0.71 -6.76 10.59
N ALA A 51 0.85 -6.82 9.27
CA ALA A 51 0.39 -7.98 8.48
C ALA A 51 1.17 -9.26 8.79
N LEU A 52 2.46 -9.14 9.14
CA LEU A 52 3.33 -10.27 9.46
C LEU A 52 3.12 -10.85 10.87
N SER A 53 2.43 -10.15 11.76
CA SER A 53 2.23 -10.56 13.16
C SER A 53 1.51 -11.91 13.30
N GLY A 54 0.60 -12.26 12.38
CA GLY A 54 -0.15 -13.50 12.33
C GLY A 54 0.57 -14.69 11.66
N SER A 55 1.85 -14.57 11.31
CA SER A 55 2.60 -15.61 10.55
C SER A 55 2.00 -15.91 9.17
N PRO A 56 1.77 -14.92 8.33
CA PRO A 56 1.11 -15.08 7.05
C PRO A 56 1.96 -15.90 6.07
N SER A 57 1.27 -16.60 5.17
CA SER A 57 1.85 -17.31 4.03
C SER A 57 1.55 -16.60 2.70
N ARG A 58 0.39 -15.97 2.59
CA ARG A 58 -0.08 -15.31 1.37
C ARG A 58 -0.69 -13.96 1.69
N VAL A 59 -0.18 -12.90 1.06
CA VAL A 59 -0.68 -11.54 1.25
C VAL A 59 -0.98 -10.87 -0.10
N LEU A 60 -1.88 -9.88 -0.07
CA LEU A 60 -2.15 -8.99 -1.19
C LEU A 60 -1.79 -7.57 -0.78
N VAL A 61 -1.07 -6.86 -1.63
CA VAL A 61 -0.72 -5.45 -1.48
C VAL A 61 -1.40 -4.66 -2.58
N GLY A 62 -2.23 -3.72 -2.23
CA GLY A 62 -2.75 -2.70 -3.14
C GLY A 62 -1.79 -1.52 -3.15
N GLY A 63 -1.24 -1.21 -4.33
CA GLY A 63 -0.18 -0.22 -4.53
C GLY A 63 1.22 -0.81 -4.50
N LEU A 64 2.02 -0.48 -5.51
CA LEU A 64 3.44 -0.83 -5.59
C LEU A 64 4.33 0.31 -5.09
N GLY A 65 4.03 1.53 -5.51
CA GLY A 65 4.87 2.68 -5.24
C GLY A 65 6.34 2.43 -5.61
N LEU A 66 7.26 2.74 -4.69
CA LEU A 66 8.69 2.43 -4.82
C LEU A 66 9.05 1.03 -4.25
N GLY A 67 8.07 0.24 -3.82
CA GLY A 67 8.22 -1.15 -3.41
C GLY A 67 8.61 -1.38 -1.94
N TYR A 68 8.53 -0.38 -1.07
CA TYR A 68 9.00 -0.51 0.32
C TYR A 68 8.15 -1.45 1.16
N THR A 69 6.82 -1.38 1.06
CA THR A 69 5.90 -2.31 1.72
C THR A 69 6.17 -3.76 1.29
N VAL A 70 6.32 -3.99 -0.02
CA VAL A 70 6.64 -5.31 -0.56
C VAL A 70 8.00 -5.80 -0.08
N ARG A 71 9.02 -4.93 -0.09
CA ARG A 71 10.36 -5.25 0.42
C ARG A 71 10.35 -5.66 1.89
N ALA A 72 9.61 -4.93 2.73
CA ALA A 72 9.48 -5.23 4.15
C ALA A 72 8.79 -6.60 4.36
N LEU A 73 7.76 -6.91 3.58
CA LEU A 73 7.11 -8.22 3.59
C LEU A 73 8.06 -9.35 3.19
N LEU A 74 8.85 -9.16 2.14
CA LEU A 74 9.77 -10.18 1.61
C LEU A 74 10.93 -10.52 2.56
N ALA A 75 11.20 -9.68 3.57
CA ALA A 75 12.15 -9.99 4.63
C ALA A 75 11.70 -11.18 5.50
N ASP A 76 10.41 -11.52 5.50
CA ASP A 76 9.90 -12.69 6.22
C ASP A 76 9.94 -13.95 5.33
N ALA A 77 10.74 -14.92 5.73
CA ALA A 77 10.89 -16.19 5.00
C ALA A 77 9.64 -17.09 5.07
N ARG A 78 8.69 -16.82 5.96
CA ARG A 78 7.43 -17.58 6.05
C ARG A 78 6.46 -17.24 4.92
N LEU A 79 6.56 -16.03 4.35
CA LEU A 79 5.78 -15.63 3.19
C LEU A 79 6.15 -16.47 1.97
N ARG A 80 5.13 -16.97 1.28
CA ARG A 80 5.25 -17.77 0.06
C ARG A 80 4.77 -17.02 -1.18
N GLU A 81 3.82 -16.09 -1.01
CA GLU A 81 3.25 -15.33 -2.12
C GLU A 81 2.87 -13.92 -1.67
N VAL A 82 3.26 -12.95 -2.48
CA VAL A 82 2.88 -11.54 -2.38
C VAL A 82 2.25 -11.15 -3.70
N VAL A 83 0.93 -10.98 -3.73
CA VAL A 83 0.22 -10.45 -4.90
C VAL A 83 0.22 -8.93 -4.79
N VAL A 84 0.70 -8.23 -5.81
CA VAL A 84 0.75 -6.76 -5.86
C VAL A 84 -0.22 -6.28 -6.92
N ALA A 85 -1.26 -5.55 -6.52
CA ALA A 85 -2.16 -4.86 -7.42
C ALA A 85 -1.66 -3.44 -7.66
N GLU A 86 -1.21 -3.13 -8.89
CA GLU A 86 -0.72 -1.79 -9.25
C GLU A 86 -1.49 -1.25 -10.45
N ILE A 87 -2.09 -0.07 -10.27
CA ILE A 87 -2.94 0.52 -11.30
C ILE A 87 -2.15 1.21 -12.41
N GLU A 88 -0.90 1.62 -12.13
CA GLU A 88 -0.05 2.33 -13.08
C GLU A 88 1.02 1.41 -13.68
N PRO A 89 0.87 0.97 -14.92
CA PRO A 89 1.83 0.09 -15.58
C PRO A 89 3.25 0.65 -15.59
N ALA A 90 3.38 1.97 -15.70
CA ALA A 90 4.67 2.65 -15.74
C ALA A 90 5.53 2.38 -14.50
N LEU A 91 4.95 2.28 -13.30
CA LEU A 91 5.70 1.96 -12.08
C LEU A 91 6.31 0.55 -12.15
N VAL A 92 5.54 -0.40 -12.66
CA VAL A 92 6.01 -1.78 -12.87
C VAL A 92 7.14 -1.82 -13.92
N GLU A 93 6.99 -1.08 -15.01
CA GLU A 93 8.00 -0.99 -16.08
C GLU A 93 9.29 -0.33 -15.56
N TRP A 94 9.19 0.77 -14.83
CA TRP A 94 10.35 1.46 -14.26
C TRP A 94 11.11 0.59 -13.26
N MET A 95 10.41 -0.18 -12.45
CA MET A 95 11.03 -1.11 -11.52
C MET A 95 11.74 -2.26 -12.27
N ARG A 96 11.12 -2.82 -13.31
CA ARG A 96 11.75 -3.82 -14.19
C ARG A 96 12.95 -3.27 -14.95
N ALA A 97 12.91 -1.99 -15.32
CA ALA A 97 14.02 -1.30 -15.99
C ALA A 97 15.17 -0.91 -15.04
N GLY A 98 15.03 -1.16 -13.73
CA GLY A 98 16.05 -0.82 -12.73
C GLY A 98 16.13 0.66 -12.39
N LEU A 99 15.13 1.48 -12.73
CA LEU A 99 15.06 2.89 -12.34
C LEU A 99 14.73 3.05 -10.85
N VAL A 100 14.08 2.03 -10.28
CA VAL A 100 13.80 1.84 -8.87
C VAL A 100 14.35 0.47 -8.45
N PRO A 101 14.91 0.30 -7.23
CA PRO A 101 15.34 -1.01 -6.77
C PRO A 101 14.21 -2.04 -6.85
N SER A 102 14.40 -3.10 -7.64
CA SER A 102 13.35 -4.06 -7.94
C SER A 102 13.01 -4.95 -6.74
N VAL A 103 11.72 -5.15 -6.51
CA VAL A 103 11.17 -6.22 -5.65
C VAL A 103 10.48 -7.29 -6.51
N LEU A 104 10.36 -7.04 -7.81
CA LEU A 104 9.63 -7.89 -8.75
C LEU A 104 10.42 -9.12 -9.21
N ASP A 105 11.71 -9.16 -8.90
CA ASP A 105 12.60 -10.29 -9.25
C ASP A 105 12.50 -11.43 -8.21
N ASP A 106 11.87 -11.19 -7.06
CA ASP A 106 11.63 -12.23 -6.07
C ASP A 106 10.52 -13.17 -6.60
N PRO A 107 10.77 -14.50 -6.68
CA PRO A 107 9.81 -15.45 -7.22
C PRO A 107 8.49 -15.55 -6.44
N ARG A 108 8.43 -14.99 -5.24
CA ARG A 108 7.21 -14.91 -4.43
C ARG A 108 6.28 -13.77 -4.87
N VAL A 109 6.76 -12.82 -5.67
CA VAL A 109 5.98 -11.64 -6.08
C VAL A 109 5.23 -11.92 -7.37
N VAL A 110 3.92 -11.73 -7.33
CA VAL A 110 3.02 -11.79 -8.49
C VAL A 110 2.39 -10.42 -8.70
N VAL A 111 2.66 -9.79 -9.84
CA VAL A 111 2.11 -8.46 -10.16
C VAL A 111 0.83 -8.61 -10.98
N ALA A 112 -0.24 -8.02 -10.48
CA ALA A 112 -1.51 -7.81 -11.19
C ALA A 112 -1.62 -6.32 -11.55
N VAL A 113 -1.39 -5.98 -12.81
CA VAL A 113 -1.57 -4.60 -13.29
C VAL A 113 -3.06 -4.32 -13.42
N GLY A 114 -3.59 -3.45 -12.57
CA GLY A 114 -5.01 -3.11 -12.55
C GLY A 114 -5.48 -2.47 -11.25
N ASP A 115 -6.76 -2.12 -11.24
CA ASP A 115 -7.42 -1.57 -10.07
C ASP A 115 -7.49 -2.61 -8.94
N VAL A 116 -7.04 -2.24 -7.75
CA VAL A 116 -7.03 -3.12 -6.57
C VAL A 116 -8.44 -3.67 -6.27
N ARG A 117 -9.49 -2.91 -6.56
CA ARG A 117 -10.88 -3.36 -6.35
C ARG A 117 -11.23 -4.56 -7.23
N ALA A 118 -10.84 -4.52 -8.49
CA ALA A 118 -11.04 -5.62 -9.42
C ALA A 118 -10.17 -6.82 -9.03
N VAL A 119 -8.87 -6.56 -8.77
CA VAL A 119 -7.92 -7.61 -8.39
C VAL A 119 -8.38 -8.35 -7.12
N VAL A 120 -8.83 -7.62 -6.09
CA VAL A 120 -9.34 -8.24 -4.85
C VAL A 120 -10.64 -9.00 -5.10
N ALA A 121 -11.57 -8.44 -5.88
CA ALA A 121 -12.86 -9.08 -6.15
C ALA A 121 -12.71 -10.44 -6.86
N GLU A 122 -11.73 -10.58 -7.74
CA GLU A 122 -11.43 -11.81 -8.49
C GLU A 122 -10.81 -12.93 -7.63
N GLN A 123 -10.32 -12.61 -6.42
CA GLN A 123 -9.71 -13.61 -5.56
C GLN A 123 -10.76 -14.54 -4.93
N ALA A 124 -10.34 -15.77 -4.63
CA ALA A 124 -11.18 -16.70 -3.89
C ALA A 124 -11.39 -16.20 -2.43
N ASP A 125 -12.54 -16.49 -1.87
CA ASP A 125 -12.83 -16.18 -0.48
C ASP A 125 -11.89 -16.96 0.46
N ALA A 126 -11.59 -16.37 1.62
CA ALA A 126 -10.71 -16.95 2.65
C ALA A 126 -9.36 -17.46 2.08
N SER A 127 -8.75 -16.73 1.16
CA SER A 127 -7.50 -17.13 0.48
C SER A 127 -6.27 -16.38 0.91
N TYR A 128 -6.41 -15.26 1.64
CA TYR A 128 -5.31 -14.43 2.10
C TYR A 128 -5.20 -14.38 3.61
N ASP A 129 -3.97 -14.30 4.09
CA ASP A 129 -3.66 -14.08 5.51
C ASP A 129 -3.55 -12.59 5.83
N GLY A 130 -3.24 -11.76 4.82
CA GLY A 130 -3.18 -10.30 4.94
C GLY A 130 -3.57 -9.60 3.64
N ILE A 131 -4.25 -8.46 3.76
CA ILE A 131 -4.49 -7.51 2.67
C ILE A 131 -4.00 -6.15 3.17
N LEU A 132 -3.08 -5.55 2.42
CA LEU A 132 -2.49 -4.26 2.74
C LEU A 132 -2.92 -3.25 1.67
N LEU A 133 -3.54 -2.16 2.08
CA LEU A 133 -3.94 -1.08 1.17
C LEU A 133 -3.01 0.13 1.36
N ASP A 134 -2.13 0.30 0.39
CA ASP A 134 -1.12 1.36 0.29
C ASP A 134 -1.28 2.06 -1.06
N VAL A 135 -2.49 2.56 -1.33
CA VAL A 135 -2.93 2.93 -2.69
C VAL A 135 -3.03 4.43 -2.94
N ASP A 136 -3.04 5.25 -1.89
CA ASP A 136 -3.26 6.70 -1.97
C ASP A 136 -2.72 7.40 -0.71
N ASN A 137 -2.81 8.72 -0.65
CA ASN A 137 -2.46 9.48 0.56
C ASN A 137 -3.49 9.36 1.69
N GLY A 138 -4.44 8.44 1.57
CA GLY A 138 -5.53 8.22 2.51
C GLY A 138 -6.86 8.86 2.06
N PRO A 139 -7.95 8.65 2.80
CA PRO A 139 -9.30 9.04 2.37
C PRO A 139 -9.49 10.56 2.25
N ASP A 140 -8.71 11.36 2.99
CA ASP A 140 -8.86 12.82 3.02
C ASP A 140 -7.97 13.54 1.99
N PHE A 141 -7.01 12.82 1.38
CA PHE A 141 -6.04 13.37 0.41
C PHE A 141 -5.89 12.44 -0.79
N LEU A 142 -6.98 12.26 -1.53
CA LEU A 142 -7.00 11.38 -2.70
C LEU A 142 -6.14 11.95 -3.84
N VAL A 143 -5.28 11.10 -4.40
CA VAL A 143 -4.57 11.36 -5.66
C VAL A 143 -5.50 11.10 -6.85
N TYR A 144 -6.40 10.12 -6.69
CA TYR A 144 -7.46 9.80 -7.65
C TYR A 144 -8.81 9.79 -6.95
N ASP A 145 -9.75 10.64 -7.37
CA ASP A 145 -11.09 10.75 -6.77
C ASP A 145 -11.83 9.40 -6.69
N GLY A 146 -11.60 8.53 -7.67
CA GLY A 146 -12.16 7.18 -7.72
C GLY A 146 -11.72 6.27 -6.57
N ASN A 147 -10.67 6.61 -5.85
CA ASN A 147 -10.16 5.82 -4.73
C ASN A 147 -10.98 5.99 -3.45
N ALA A 148 -11.88 6.98 -3.38
CA ALA A 148 -12.73 7.18 -2.20
C ALA A 148 -13.49 5.90 -1.78
N VAL A 149 -13.91 5.08 -2.73
CA VAL A 149 -14.66 3.84 -2.47
C VAL A 149 -13.82 2.75 -1.80
N ILE A 150 -12.48 2.82 -1.88
CA ILE A 150 -11.55 1.85 -1.25
C ILE A 150 -11.66 1.91 0.28
N TYR A 151 -11.99 3.08 0.81
CA TYR A 151 -12.07 3.36 2.25
C TYR A 151 -13.49 3.18 2.82
N GLN A 152 -14.45 2.69 2.03
CA GLN A 152 -15.85 2.52 2.42
C GLN A 152 -16.18 1.08 2.79
N ASP A 153 -17.17 0.90 3.64
CA ASP A 153 -17.66 -0.39 4.16
C ASP A 153 -17.82 -1.45 3.05
N GLY A 154 -18.32 -1.05 1.87
CA GLY A 154 -18.57 -1.98 0.77
C GLY A 154 -17.30 -2.69 0.28
N PHE A 155 -16.23 -1.96 -0.02
CA PHE A 155 -14.97 -2.56 -0.46
C PHE A 155 -14.24 -3.25 0.69
N LEU A 156 -14.26 -2.67 1.88
CA LEU A 156 -13.67 -3.27 3.08
C LEU A 156 -14.33 -4.62 3.41
N ALA A 157 -15.64 -4.76 3.20
CA ALA A 157 -16.35 -6.04 3.35
C ALA A 157 -15.90 -7.07 2.30
N VAL A 158 -15.63 -6.65 1.05
CA VAL A 158 -15.03 -7.52 0.04
C VAL A 158 -13.64 -7.97 0.51
N CYS A 159 -12.78 -7.08 0.96
CA CYS A 159 -11.47 -7.44 1.52
C CYS A 159 -11.62 -8.46 2.66
N ARG A 160 -12.55 -8.22 3.58
CA ARG A 160 -12.81 -9.14 4.69
C ARG A 160 -13.20 -10.54 4.21
N SER A 161 -14.01 -10.66 3.15
CA SER A 161 -14.40 -11.97 2.60
C SER A 161 -13.21 -12.77 2.03
N LYS A 162 -12.16 -12.06 1.56
CA LYS A 162 -10.94 -12.70 1.02
C LYS A 162 -9.95 -13.11 2.10
N LEU A 163 -10.10 -12.59 3.30
CA LEU A 163 -9.25 -12.93 4.44
C LEU A 163 -9.69 -14.24 5.10
N ARG A 164 -8.70 -15.03 5.50
CA ARG A 164 -8.90 -16.23 6.33
C ARG A 164 -9.27 -15.85 7.77
N ALA A 165 -9.74 -16.81 8.54
CA ALA A 165 -9.84 -16.67 9.99
C ALA A 165 -8.46 -16.31 10.57
N GLY A 166 -8.38 -15.27 11.40
CA GLY A 166 -7.13 -14.70 11.90
C GLY A 166 -6.41 -13.78 10.91
N GLY A 167 -6.92 -13.61 9.69
CA GLY A 167 -6.35 -12.70 8.70
C GLY A 167 -6.57 -11.24 9.03
N VAL A 168 -5.70 -10.37 8.50
CA VAL A 168 -5.69 -8.94 8.81
C VAL A 168 -5.82 -8.08 7.56
N LEU A 169 -6.59 -7.00 7.67
CA LEU A 169 -6.55 -5.86 6.75
C LEU A 169 -5.70 -4.78 7.39
N THR A 170 -4.79 -4.19 6.63
CA THR A 170 -4.09 -2.95 7.02
C THR A 170 -4.27 -1.88 5.96
N VAL A 171 -4.45 -0.64 6.38
CA VAL A 171 -4.64 0.52 5.50
C VAL A 171 -3.72 1.64 5.95
N TRP A 172 -2.94 2.16 5.02
CA TRP A 172 -2.10 3.32 5.24
C TRP A 172 -2.86 4.63 4.98
N SER A 173 -2.55 5.67 5.75
CA SER A 173 -3.06 7.02 5.53
C SER A 173 -2.08 8.09 6.00
N SER A 174 -1.95 9.17 5.25
CA SER A 174 -1.14 10.34 5.61
C SER A 174 -1.76 11.19 6.72
N SER A 175 -3.03 10.97 7.07
CA SER A 175 -3.76 11.73 8.09
C SER A 175 -4.65 10.84 8.93
N ALA A 176 -5.02 11.32 10.12
CA ALA A 176 -6.04 10.67 10.95
C ALA A 176 -7.41 10.79 10.26
N SER A 177 -8.14 9.68 10.17
CA SER A 177 -9.49 9.64 9.59
C SER A 177 -10.45 8.84 10.47
N ALA A 178 -11.33 9.54 11.18
CA ALA A 178 -12.38 8.90 11.97
C ALA A 178 -13.39 8.14 11.10
N ALA A 179 -13.56 8.56 9.84
CA ALA A 179 -14.43 7.88 8.89
C ALA A 179 -13.86 6.49 8.51
N LEU A 180 -12.55 6.41 8.24
CA LEU A 180 -11.88 5.13 7.95
C LEU A 180 -11.87 4.21 9.18
N GLU A 181 -11.58 4.75 10.37
CA GLU A 181 -11.65 4.01 11.63
C GLU A 181 -13.04 3.42 11.83
N GLY A 182 -14.10 4.24 11.63
CA GLY A 182 -15.49 3.80 11.71
C GLY A 182 -15.84 2.72 10.70
N ALA A 183 -15.44 2.88 9.44
CA ALA A 183 -15.70 1.91 8.37
C ALA A 183 -15.03 0.55 8.65
N ILE A 184 -13.76 0.55 9.09
CA ILE A 184 -13.08 -0.69 9.49
C ILE A 184 -13.77 -1.29 10.72
N GLY A 185 -14.14 -0.48 11.73
CA GLY A 185 -14.86 -0.93 12.90
C GLY A 185 -16.20 -1.58 12.56
N ASN A 186 -16.97 -1.00 11.63
CA ASN A 186 -18.25 -1.55 11.16
C ASN A 186 -18.06 -2.93 10.52
N VAL A 187 -17.03 -3.08 9.69
CA VAL A 187 -16.80 -4.30 8.91
C VAL A 187 -16.14 -5.40 9.73
N PHE A 188 -15.15 -5.08 10.56
CA PHE A 188 -14.33 -6.06 11.29
C PHE A 188 -14.72 -6.22 12.75
N GLY A 189 -15.58 -5.34 13.29
CA GLY A 189 -15.99 -5.31 14.70
C GLY A 189 -15.09 -4.44 15.58
N ALA A 190 -13.87 -4.15 15.15
CA ALA A 190 -12.93 -3.25 15.81
C ALA A 190 -11.92 -2.71 14.78
N CYS A 191 -11.37 -1.53 15.09
CA CYS A 191 -10.23 -0.96 14.38
C CYS A 191 -9.13 -0.63 15.38
N VAL A 192 -7.89 -1.01 15.07
CA VAL A 192 -6.70 -0.55 15.79
C VAL A 192 -6.02 0.51 14.94
N VAL A 193 -5.73 1.66 15.52
CA VAL A 193 -5.04 2.77 14.83
C VAL A 193 -3.67 2.97 15.44
N SER A 194 -2.63 2.89 14.61
CA SER A 194 -1.24 3.07 15.00
C SER A 194 -0.67 4.34 14.37
N PRO A 195 -0.44 5.42 15.16
CA PRO A 195 0.25 6.60 14.67
C PRO A 195 1.74 6.31 14.47
N VAL A 196 2.30 6.81 13.37
CA VAL A 196 3.71 6.67 12.97
C VAL A 196 4.31 8.06 12.86
N PRO A 197 5.07 8.54 13.86
CA PRO A 197 5.83 9.77 13.71
C PRO A 197 6.88 9.62 12.62
N VAL A 198 6.88 10.52 11.66
CA VAL A 198 7.82 10.53 10.52
C VAL A 198 8.47 11.89 10.39
N ARG A 199 9.64 11.94 9.75
CA ARG A 199 10.31 13.20 9.43
C ARG A 199 10.43 13.38 7.93
N LEU A 200 9.44 14.04 7.34
CA LEU A 200 9.35 14.25 5.91
C LEU A 200 9.94 15.60 5.52
N GLN A 201 11.03 15.60 4.73
CA GLN A 201 11.66 16.83 4.21
C GLN A 201 11.95 17.87 5.32
N GLY A 202 12.40 17.39 6.49
CA GLY A 202 12.73 18.24 7.64
C GLY A 202 11.53 18.69 8.50
N ARG A 203 10.32 18.25 8.20
CA ARG A 203 9.10 18.51 8.99
C ARG A 203 8.73 17.25 9.76
N ASP A 204 8.26 17.44 10.98
CA ASP A 204 7.69 16.37 11.78
C ASP A 204 6.22 16.21 11.38
N GLU A 205 5.88 15.01 10.90
CA GLU A 205 4.53 14.63 10.46
C GLU A 205 4.11 13.36 11.18
N THR A 206 2.85 12.96 11.06
CA THR A 206 2.35 11.69 11.61
C THR A 206 1.51 10.99 10.55
N TYR A 207 1.93 9.79 10.16
CA TYR A 207 1.15 8.89 9.34
C TYR A 207 0.39 7.89 10.21
N TYR A 208 -0.53 7.16 9.63
CA TYR A 208 -1.41 6.26 10.37
C TYR A 208 -1.55 4.92 9.67
N VAL A 209 -1.46 3.84 10.44
CA VAL A 209 -1.78 2.49 9.99
C VAL A 209 -3.04 2.04 10.72
N TYR A 210 -4.07 1.73 9.96
CA TYR A 210 -5.35 1.21 10.44
C TYR A 210 -5.37 -0.31 10.27
N GLN A 211 -5.87 -1.04 11.27
CA GLN A 211 -5.93 -2.49 11.23
C GLN A 211 -7.34 -2.98 11.59
N GLY A 212 -7.87 -3.86 10.75
CA GLY A 212 -9.02 -4.70 11.05
C GLY A 212 -8.62 -6.18 11.00
N SER A 213 -9.16 -7.01 11.87
CA SER A 213 -8.82 -8.44 11.95
C SER A 213 -10.05 -9.31 11.88
N VAL A 214 -9.97 -10.39 11.11
CA VAL A 214 -10.99 -11.47 11.13
C VAL A 214 -10.73 -12.33 12.35
N GLN A 215 -11.76 -12.54 13.16
CA GLN A 215 -11.61 -13.40 14.35
C GLN A 215 -11.13 -14.80 13.98
N ALA A 216 -10.19 -15.33 14.75
CA ALA A 216 -9.78 -16.71 14.60
C ALA A 216 -10.97 -17.63 14.94
N SER A 217 -11.14 -18.71 14.17
CA SER A 217 -12.11 -19.75 14.51
C SER A 217 -11.67 -20.41 15.82
N SER A 218 -12.59 -20.45 16.77
CA SER A 218 -12.39 -21.11 18.08
C SER A 218 -12.20 -22.62 17.89
#